data_e4fd0ce71ea6fbc861b544ebacafa81e
#
_entry.id   e4fd0ce71ea6fbc861b544ebacafa81e
#
_cell.length_a   1.000
_cell.length_b   1.000
_cell.length_c   1.000
_cell.angle_alpha   90.00
_cell.angle_beta   90.00
_cell.angle_gamma   90.00
#
_symmetry.space_group_name_H-M   'P 1'
#
loop_
_entity.id
_entity.type
_entity.pdbx_description
1 polymer ?
#
loop_
_entity_poly.entity_id
_entity_poly.type
_entity_poly.pdbx_seq_one_letter_code
_entity_poly.pdbx_strand_id
1 'polypeptide(L)'
;MAFDFKKEYKEFYMPKRTPSIVTVPKMNFIAVRGSGDPNDEEGGYKQAIGLLYGIAFTIRMSKKSSHQIDGYFDYVVPPLEGFWWQDGVIGVDYTNKDSFQWISVIRLPDFVTKEDFDWAVTEAAAKKKQDFSKVEFLAYDEGLCVQCMHIGSYDDEPATVQLMHDFMEQKGYELDITDKRLHHEIYLSDARKTAPEKLRTVIRHPIKVKGR
;
A
#
# COMPACT_ATOMS: atom_id res chain seq x y z
N MET A 1 24.93 -2.47 3.58
CA MET A 1 23.83 -1.48 3.76
C MET A 1 22.54 -2.26 3.55
N ALA A 2 21.50 -2.05 4.37
CA ALA A 2 20.23 -2.78 4.19
C ALA A 2 19.55 -2.34 2.87
N PHE A 3 18.94 -3.28 2.16
CA PHE A 3 18.19 -3.01 0.94
C PHE A 3 16.98 -2.11 1.25
N ASP A 4 16.81 -1.02 0.51
CA ASP A 4 15.70 -0.07 0.70
C ASP A 4 14.84 -0.04 -0.56
N PHE A 5 13.66 -0.62 -0.49
CA PHE A 5 12.72 -0.75 -1.61
C PHE A 5 12.44 0.60 -2.29
N LYS A 6 12.35 1.69 -1.54
CA LYS A 6 12.14 3.03 -2.11
C LYS A 6 13.30 3.52 -2.96
N LYS A 7 14.51 3.07 -2.65
CA LYS A 7 15.72 3.48 -3.39
C LYS A 7 15.99 2.59 -4.60
N GLU A 8 15.72 1.29 -4.46
CA GLU A 8 15.97 0.31 -5.49
C GLU A 8 14.87 0.30 -6.56
N TYR A 9 13.60 0.47 -6.15
CA TYR A 9 12.44 0.52 -7.05
C TYR A 9 11.86 1.93 -7.14
N LYS A 10 12.70 2.91 -7.53
CA LYS A 10 12.31 4.32 -7.62
C LYS A 10 11.12 4.55 -8.55
N GLU A 11 10.99 3.75 -9.59
CA GLU A 11 9.88 3.79 -10.53
C GLU A 11 8.52 3.58 -9.84
N PHE A 12 8.46 2.76 -8.76
CA PHE A 12 7.22 2.48 -8.04
C PHE A 12 7.03 3.38 -6.82
N TYR A 13 8.12 3.79 -6.14
CA TYR A 13 8.04 4.47 -4.87
C TYR A 13 8.42 5.95 -4.91
N MET A 14 9.09 6.41 -5.97
CA MET A 14 9.60 7.78 -6.06
C MET A 14 9.28 8.42 -7.42
N PRO A 15 8.03 8.35 -7.91
CA PRO A 15 7.66 9.04 -9.14
C PRO A 15 7.81 10.54 -8.96
N LYS A 16 7.78 11.26 -10.07
CA LYS A 16 7.78 12.74 -10.06
C LYS A 16 6.40 13.27 -9.66
N ARG A 17 6.32 14.58 -9.42
CA ARG A 17 5.06 15.32 -9.26
C ARG A 17 4.29 15.53 -10.58
N THR A 18 4.85 15.10 -11.69
CA THR A 18 4.19 15.00 -12.99
C THR A 18 3.73 13.58 -13.21
N PRO A 19 2.49 13.34 -13.65
CA PRO A 19 1.98 12.00 -13.88
C PRO A 19 2.83 11.19 -14.83
N SER A 20 2.89 9.89 -14.62
CA SER A 20 3.58 8.93 -15.49
C SER A 20 2.81 7.62 -15.56
N ILE A 21 2.98 6.89 -16.68
CA ILE A 21 2.44 5.55 -16.85
C ILE A 21 3.50 4.56 -16.38
N VAL A 22 3.06 3.53 -15.66
CA VAL A 22 3.90 2.46 -15.13
C VAL A 22 3.17 1.12 -15.25
N THR A 23 3.92 0.05 -15.48
CA THR A 23 3.40 -1.32 -15.33
C THR A 23 3.96 -1.91 -14.06
N VAL A 24 3.10 -2.15 -13.08
CA VAL A 24 3.49 -2.70 -11.78
C VAL A 24 3.35 -4.21 -11.85
N PRO A 25 4.42 -4.98 -11.58
CA PRO A 25 4.36 -6.43 -11.58
C PRO A 25 3.54 -6.94 -10.40
N LYS A 26 3.14 -8.21 -10.47
CA LYS A 26 2.55 -8.90 -9.33
C LYS A 26 3.51 -8.88 -8.15
N MET A 27 3.01 -8.47 -7.00
CA MET A 27 3.77 -8.39 -5.74
C MET A 27 3.03 -9.12 -4.61
N ASN A 28 3.77 -9.52 -3.59
CA ASN A 28 3.22 -10.12 -2.39
C ASN A 28 3.22 -9.09 -1.24
N PHE A 29 2.16 -9.13 -0.45
CA PHE A 29 1.93 -8.20 0.67
C PHE A 29 1.48 -8.94 1.92
N ILE A 30 1.78 -8.36 3.07
CA ILE A 30 1.01 -8.55 4.30
C ILE A 30 -0.19 -7.63 4.19
N ALA A 31 -1.40 -8.10 4.43
CA ALA A 31 -2.62 -7.32 4.27
C ALA A 31 -3.58 -7.45 5.45
N VAL A 32 -4.33 -6.40 5.72
CA VAL A 32 -5.48 -6.39 6.64
C VAL A 32 -6.60 -5.59 5.98
N ARG A 33 -7.81 -6.16 5.96
CA ARG A 33 -9.01 -5.52 5.41
C ARG A 33 -9.84 -4.88 6.51
N GLY A 34 -10.51 -3.80 6.17
CA GLY A 34 -11.44 -3.14 7.05
C GLY A 34 -12.26 -2.06 6.36
N SER A 35 -13.02 -1.34 7.16
CA SER A 35 -13.89 -0.26 6.70
C SER A 35 -13.95 0.87 7.73
N GLY A 36 -14.44 2.04 7.32
CA GLY A 36 -14.63 3.22 8.16
C GLY A 36 -13.56 4.27 8.00
N ASP A 37 -13.72 5.38 8.72
CA ASP A 37 -12.81 6.53 8.67
C ASP A 37 -11.42 6.14 9.22
N PRO A 38 -10.34 6.28 8.42
CA PRO A 38 -8.98 6.01 8.87
C PRO A 38 -8.48 6.97 9.97
N ASN A 39 -9.18 8.10 10.18
CA ASN A 39 -8.86 9.08 11.22
C ASN A 39 -9.50 8.73 12.57
N ASP A 40 -10.42 7.77 12.62
CA ASP A 40 -11.00 7.33 13.89
C ASP A 40 -9.92 6.69 14.79
N GLU A 41 -9.70 7.31 15.94
CA GLU A 41 -8.65 6.84 16.88
C GLU A 41 -8.95 5.46 17.48
N GLU A 42 -10.22 5.11 17.62
CA GLU A 42 -10.68 3.79 18.10
C GLU A 42 -10.96 2.83 16.93
N GLY A 43 -10.83 3.30 15.70
CA GLY A 43 -11.16 2.60 14.48
C GLY A 43 -10.24 1.42 14.17
N GLY A 44 -10.73 0.55 13.29
CA GLY A 44 -10.01 -0.65 12.86
C GLY A 44 -8.72 -0.36 12.07
N TYR A 45 -8.62 0.81 11.41
CA TYR A 45 -7.47 1.17 10.59
C TYR A 45 -6.16 1.26 11.40
N LYS A 46 -6.20 1.96 12.53
CA LYS A 46 -5.03 2.09 13.43
C LYS A 46 -4.58 0.74 14.00
N GLN A 47 -5.56 -0.13 14.33
CA GLN A 47 -5.28 -1.49 14.78
C GLN A 47 -4.63 -2.32 13.65
N ALA A 48 -5.15 -2.22 12.41
CA ALA A 48 -4.61 -2.90 11.25
C ALA A 48 -3.13 -2.56 11.01
N ILE A 49 -2.76 -1.27 11.10
CA ILE A 49 -1.37 -0.83 10.98
C ILE A 49 -0.47 -1.53 12.01
N GLY A 50 -0.93 -1.64 13.27
CA GLY A 50 -0.21 -2.34 14.33
C GLY A 50 0.02 -3.82 14.02
N LEU A 51 -0.98 -4.50 13.47
CA LEU A 51 -0.88 -5.90 13.04
C LEU A 51 0.11 -6.06 11.89
N LEU A 52 0.02 -5.22 10.85
CA LEU A 52 0.92 -5.27 9.69
C LEU A 52 2.39 -5.14 10.10
N TYR A 53 2.72 -4.13 10.90
CA TYR A 53 4.09 -3.95 11.39
C TYR A 53 4.52 -5.07 12.34
N GLY A 54 3.58 -5.68 13.08
CA GLY A 54 3.85 -6.85 13.91
C GLY A 54 4.45 -8.00 13.10
N ILE A 55 3.84 -8.33 11.97
CA ILE A 55 4.30 -9.38 11.06
C ILE A 55 5.56 -8.93 10.30
N ALA A 56 5.57 -7.72 9.73
CA ALA A 56 6.71 -7.20 8.96
C ALA A 56 8.01 -7.23 9.77
N PHE A 57 7.97 -6.82 11.03
CA PHE A 57 9.14 -6.87 11.90
C PHE A 57 9.50 -8.31 12.34
N THR A 58 8.53 -9.20 12.49
CA THR A 58 8.82 -10.61 12.79
C THR A 58 9.58 -11.26 11.63
N ILE A 59 9.13 -11.06 10.40
CA ILE A 59 9.83 -11.53 9.19
C ILE A 59 11.23 -10.91 9.10
N ARG A 60 11.35 -9.60 9.23
CA ARG A 60 12.65 -8.91 9.19
C ARG A 60 13.62 -9.42 10.25
N MET A 61 13.13 -9.85 11.39
CA MET A 61 13.95 -10.34 12.50
C MET A 61 14.16 -11.85 12.47
N SER A 62 13.66 -12.59 11.47
CA SER A 62 13.80 -14.05 11.33
C SER A 62 15.27 -14.50 11.41
N LYS A 63 16.21 -13.71 10.88
CA LYS A 63 17.66 -13.97 10.96
C LYS A 63 18.20 -14.14 12.39
N LYS A 64 17.46 -13.71 13.39
CA LYS A 64 17.79 -13.87 14.83
C LYS A 64 16.99 -14.98 15.50
N SER A 65 16.15 -15.68 14.76
CA SER A 65 15.34 -16.81 15.24
C SER A 65 15.90 -18.15 14.75
N SER A 66 15.28 -19.25 15.16
CA SER A 66 15.56 -20.57 14.60
C SER A 66 14.99 -20.77 13.20
N HIS A 67 14.05 -19.94 12.76
CA HIS A 67 13.47 -19.97 11.42
C HIS A 67 14.35 -19.16 10.47
N GLN A 68 15.05 -19.84 9.57
CA GLN A 68 15.87 -19.21 8.54
C GLN A 68 15.07 -19.17 7.23
N ILE A 69 14.90 -17.97 6.68
CA ILE A 69 14.21 -17.77 5.40
C ILE A 69 15.25 -17.87 4.28
N ASP A 70 15.02 -18.74 3.32
CA ASP A 70 15.89 -18.91 2.18
C ASP A 70 15.99 -17.64 1.33
N GLY A 71 17.21 -17.28 0.91
CA GLY A 71 17.44 -16.05 0.13
C GLY A 71 17.32 -14.75 0.94
N TYR A 72 17.20 -14.82 2.27
CA TYR A 72 17.10 -13.64 3.11
C TYR A 72 18.28 -12.68 2.93
N PHE A 73 17.97 -11.41 2.79
CA PHE A 73 18.93 -10.30 2.89
C PHE A 73 18.38 -9.19 3.80
N ASP A 74 19.26 -8.40 4.39
CA ASP A 74 18.86 -7.29 5.26
C ASP A 74 18.14 -6.20 4.44
N TYR A 75 16.95 -5.82 4.88
CA TYR A 75 16.13 -4.81 4.21
C TYR A 75 15.47 -3.83 5.20
N VAL A 76 15.11 -2.66 4.69
CA VAL A 76 14.23 -1.72 5.38
C VAL A 76 12.79 -2.15 5.11
N VAL A 77 11.97 -2.26 6.15
CA VAL A 77 10.55 -2.56 5.98
C VAL A 77 9.95 -1.56 4.99
N PRO A 78 9.31 -2.02 3.92
CA PRO A 78 8.68 -1.14 2.94
C PRO A 78 7.64 -0.19 3.57
N PRO A 79 7.28 0.89 2.89
CA PRO A 79 6.25 1.79 3.39
C PRO A 79 4.92 1.09 3.61
N LEU A 80 4.08 1.67 4.44
CA LEU A 80 2.66 1.35 4.50
C LEU A 80 2.02 1.80 3.19
N GLU A 81 1.12 0.98 2.67
CA GLU A 81 0.34 1.24 1.47
C GLU A 81 -1.14 0.95 1.78
N GLY A 82 -2.06 1.52 1.00
CA GLY A 82 -3.49 1.30 1.15
C GLY A 82 -4.20 1.23 -0.18
N PHE A 83 -5.06 0.23 -0.36
CA PHE A 83 -6.03 0.16 -1.44
C PHE A 83 -7.37 0.62 -0.89
N TRP A 84 -8.03 1.55 -1.61
CA TRP A 84 -9.23 2.23 -1.15
C TRP A 84 -10.36 2.15 -2.16
N TRP A 85 -11.58 2.00 -1.68
CA TRP A 85 -12.79 2.11 -2.49
C TRP A 85 -13.99 2.46 -1.60
N GLN A 86 -15.09 2.78 -2.24
CA GLN A 86 -16.40 2.99 -1.62
C GLN A 86 -17.44 2.39 -2.56
N ASP A 87 -18.41 1.69 -2.01
CA ASP A 87 -19.45 1.04 -2.80
C ASP A 87 -20.27 2.07 -3.59
N GLY A 88 -20.37 1.85 -4.91
CA GLY A 88 -21.08 2.75 -5.82
C GLY A 88 -20.33 4.02 -6.22
N VAL A 89 -19.07 4.19 -5.80
CA VAL A 89 -18.22 5.32 -6.17
C VAL A 89 -17.10 4.86 -7.11
N ILE A 90 -16.89 5.59 -8.20
CA ILE A 90 -15.71 5.39 -9.07
C ILE A 90 -14.59 6.26 -8.54
N GLY A 91 -13.51 5.64 -8.06
CA GLY A 91 -12.44 6.33 -7.35
C GLY A 91 -12.72 6.45 -5.86
N VAL A 92 -12.50 7.63 -5.28
CA VAL A 92 -12.63 7.88 -3.84
C VAL A 92 -13.37 9.22 -3.61
N ASP A 93 -14.41 9.19 -2.77
CA ASP A 93 -15.07 10.39 -2.25
C ASP A 93 -14.52 10.73 -0.86
N TYR A 94 -13.62 11.70 -0.81
CA TYR A 94 -12.97 12.16 0.42
C TYR A 94 -13.90 12.88 1.41
N THR A 95 -15.14 13.19 1.00
CA THR A 95 -16.13 13.88 1.86
C THR A 95 -16.91 12.91 2.74
N ASN A 96 -16.93 11.61 2.42
CA ASN A 96 -17.65 10.56 3.12
C ASN A 96 -16.70 9.43 3.60
N LYS A 97 -15.84 9.75 4.56
CA LYS A 97 -14.79 8.83 5.04
C LYS A 97 -15.33 7.61 5.79
N ASP A 98 -16.50 7.71 6.40
CA ASP A 98 -17.14 6.59 7.11
C ASP A 98 -17.50 5.42 6.18
N SER A 99 -17.72 5.70 4.89
CA SER A 99 -18.03 4.68 3.88
C SER A 99 -16.81 4.02 3.25
N PHE A 100 -15.61 4.40 3.64
CA PHE A 100 -14.39 3.79 3.11
C PHE A 100 -14.33 2.31 3.40
N GLN A 101 -13.95 1.56 2.36
CA GLN A 101 -13.45 0.21 2.44
C GLN A 101 -11.95 0.27 2.14
N TRP A 102 -11.16 -0.51 2.84
CA TRP A 102 -9.71 -0.47 2.66
C TRP A 102 -9.04 -1.82 2.84
N ILE A 103 -7.92 -1.97 2.15
CA ILE A 103 -6.93 -3.02 2.40
C ILE A 103 -5.62 -2.30 2.72
N SER A 104 -5.22 -2.28 3.98
CA SER A 104 -3.90 -1.78 4.38
C SER A 104 -2.87 -2.87 4.14
N VAL A 105 -1.73 -2.50 3.55
CA VAL A 105 -0.71 -3.47 3.16
C VAL A 105 0.71 -2.99 3.44
N ILE A 106 1.63 -3.94 3.60
CA ILE A 106 3.07 -3.73 3.53
C ILE A 106 3.63 -4.76 2.56
N ARG A 107 4.38 -4.32 1.56
CA ARG A 107 5.02 -5.21 0.60
C ARG A 107 5.96 -6.19 1.30
N LEU A 108 5.91 -7.46 0.88
CA LEU A 108 6.87 -8.48 1.26
C LEU A 108 8.04 -8.52 0.28
N PRO A 109 9.28 -8.73 0.75
CA PRO A 109 10.38 -9.12 -0.14
C PRO A 109 10.06 -10.40 -0.91
N ASP A 110 10.58 -10.51 -2.13
CA ASP A 110 10.24 -11.63 -3.03
C ASP A 110 10.71 -13.00 -2.51
N PHE A 111 11.66 -13.03 -1.57
CA PHE A 111 12.11 -14.25 -0.92
C PHE A 111 11.13 -14.80 0.14
N VAL A 112 10.12 -14.03 0.54
CA VAL A 112 9.17 -14.46 1.58
C VAL A 112 8.09 -15.32 0.95
N THR A 113 8.03 -16.58 1.36
CA THR A 113 6.99 -17.52 0.95
C THR A 113 5.73 -17.41 1.82
N LYS A 114 4.67 -18.11 1.42
CA LYS A 114 3.45 -18.22 2.24
C LYS A 114 3.74 -18.94 3.56
N GLU A 115 4.61 -19.94 3.54
CA GLU A 115 5.03 -20.71 4.73
C GLU A 115 5.79 -19.83 5.72
N ASP A 116 6.69 -18.96 5.23
CA ASP A 116 7.40 -17.98 6.06
C ASP A 116 6.45 -16.97 6.70
N PHE A 117 5.44 -16.55 5.94
CA PHE A 117 4.39 -15.68 6.45
C PHE A 117 3.58 -16.38 7.56
N ASP A 118 3.16 -17.64 7.36
CA ASP A 118 2.39 -18.40 8.35
C ASP A 118 3.18 -18.63 9.64
N TRP A 119 4.49 -18.91 9.50
CA TRP A 119 5.41 -18.93 10.63
C TRP A 119 5.42 -17.57 11.35
N ALA A 120 5.54 -16.47 10.61
CA ALA A 120 5.63 -15.14 11.22
C ALA A 120 4.34 -14.75 11.97
N VAL A 121 3.16 -15.15 11.48
CA VAL A 121 1.88 -14.97 12.16
C VAL A 121 1.87 -15.72 13.49
N THR A 122 2.26 -17.00 13.48
CA THR A 122 2.33 -17.83 14.69
C THR A 122 3.31 -17.25 15.72
N GLU A 123 4.50 -16.88 15.26
CA GLU A 123 5.56 -16.33 16.10
C GLU A 123 5.18 -14.97 16.70
N ALA A 124 4.57 -14.08 15.88
CA ALA A 124 4.10 -12.78 16.35
C ALA A 124 2.98 -12.91 17.38
N ALA A 125 2.02 -13.80 17.15
CA ALA A 125 0.92 -14.05 18.07
C ALA A 125 1.44 -14.54 19.43
N ALA A 126 2.36 -15.49 19.43
CA ALA A 126 2.96 -16.03 20.64
C ALA A 126 3.74 -14.97 21.44
N LYS A 127 4.58 -14.17 20.74
CA LYS A 127 5.43 -13.15 21.39
C LYS A 127 4.66 -11.94 21.89
N LYS A 128 3.69 -11.47 21.12
CA LYS A 128 2.95 -10.24 21.43
C LYS A 128 1.67 -10.49 22.24
N LYS A 129 1.24 -11.75 22.37
CA LYS A 129 -0.04 -12.14 22.99
C LYS A 129 -1.22 -11.38 22.38
N GLN A 130 -1.21 -11.24 21.07
CA GLN A 130 -2.17 -10.50 20.27
C GLN A 130 -2.73 -11.41 19.18
N ASP A 131 -4.00 -11.21 18.82
CA ASP A 131 -4.65 -11.91 17.71
C ASP A 131 -4.23 -11.32 16.37
N PHE A 132 -3.66 -12.14 15.49
CA PHE A 132 -3.27 -11.83 14.13
C PHE A 132 -4.14 -12.55 13.08
N SER A 133 -5.29 -13.12 13.47
CA SER A 133 -6.17 -13.87 12.56
C SER A 133 -6.69 -13.06 11.36
N LYS A 134 -6.74 -11.73 11.50
CA LYS A 134 -7.15 -10.81 10.43
C LYS A 134 -6.05 -10.53 9.40
N VAL A 135 -4.81 -10.98 9.65
CA VAL A 135 -3.70 -10.71 8.73
C VAL A 135 -3.65 -11.78 7.65
N GLU A 136 -3.57 -11.38 6.40
CA GLU A 136 -3.52 -12.28 5.24
C GLU A 136 -2.26 -12.08 4.40
N PHE A 137 -1.86 -13.13 3.68
CA PHE A 137 -0.88 -13.06 2.60
C PHE A 137 -1.62 -12.75 1.30
N LEU A 138 -1.38 -11.55 0.76
CA LEU A 138 -2.04 -11.07 -0.44
C LEU A 138 -1.07 -11.03 -1.60
N ALA A 139 -1.36 -11.77 -2.67
CA ALA A 139 -0.68 -11.61 -3.95
C ALA A 139 -1.54 -10.71 -4.86
N TYR A 140 -1.01 -9.55 -5.25
CA TYR A 140 -1.75 -8.55 -6.01
C TYR A 140 -1.01 -8.18 -7.30
N ASP A 141 -1.73 -8.23 -8.43
CA ASP A 141 -1.24 -7.83 -9.75
C ASP A 141 -1.92 -6.51 -10.13
N GLU A 142 -1.19 -5.41 -9.97
CA GLU A 142 -1.72 -4.08 -10.22
C GLU A 142 -1.70 -3.73 -11.72
N GLY A 143 -0.71 -4.22 -12.47
CA GLY A 143 -0.61 -4.08 -13.92
C GLY A 143 -0.39 -2.65 -14.38
N LEU A 144 -1.05 -2.25 -15.47
CA LEU A 144 -0.89 -0.94 -16.11
C LEU A 144 -1.59 0.15 -15.30
N CYS A 145 -0.85 1.19 -14.89
CA CYS A 145 -1.33 2.26 -14.03
C CYS A 145 -0.83 3.63 -14.48
N VAL A 146 -1.55 4.68 -14.12
CA VAL A 146 -1.05 6.04 -14.03
C VAL A 146 -0.70 6.34 -12.57
N GLN A 147 0.40 7.05 -12.33
CA GLN A 147 0.84 7.41 -10.99
C GLN A 147 1.40 8.81 -10.92
N CYS A 148 1.35 9.41 -9.73
CA CYS A 148 1.91 10.73 -9.44
C CYS A 148 2.35 10.82 -7.98
N MET A 149 3.39 11.62 -7.69
CA MET A 149 3.73 12.01 -6.33
C MET A 149 2.83 13.16 -5.89
N HIS A 150 1.99 12.92 -4.90
CA HIS A 150 1.27 13.95 -4.16
C HIS A 150 2.14 14.50 -3.04
N ILE A 151 2.15 15.83 -2.87
CA ILE A 151 2.77 16.50 -1.71
C ILE A 151 1.70 17.43 -1.14
N GLY A 152 1.24 17.13 0.07
CA GLY A 152 0.16 17.84 0.73
C GLY A 152 -0.61 16.93 1.69
N SER A 153 -1.69 17.47 2.24
CA SER A 153 -2.64 16.69 3.04
C SER A 153 -3.40 15.68 2.16
N TYR A 154 -3.91 14.62 2.75
CA TYR A 154 -4.75 13.65 2.02
C TYR A 154 -6.02 14.30 1.45
N ASP A 155 -6.56 15.32 2.11
CA ASP A 155 -7.74 16.06 1.64
C ASP A 155 -7.46 16.90 0.37
N ASP A 156 -6.17 17.15 0.04
CA ASP A 156 -5.73 17.86 -1.17
C ASP A 156 -5.46 16.91 -2.37
N GLU A 157 -5.55 15.60 -2.18
CA GLU A 157 -5.30 14.58 -3.22
C GLU A 157 -6.20 14.70 -4.46
N PRO A 158 -7.48 15.16 -4.38
CA PRO A 158 -8.34 15.31 -5.55
C PRO A 158 -7.71 16.11 -6.69
N ALA A 159 -6.92 17.14 -6.37
CA ALA A 159 -6.22 17.92 -7.40
C ALA A 159 -5.14 17.11 -8.14
N THR A 160 -4.42 16.25 -7.42
CA THR A 160 -3.43 15.34 -8.01
C THR A 160 -4.10 14.24 -8.83
N VAL A 161 -5.22 13.69 -8.35
CA VAL A 161 -6.03 12.71 -9.08
C VAL A 161 -6.53 13.29 -10.40
N GLN A 162 -7.05 14.52 -10.39
CA GLN A 162 -7.49 15.19 -11.62
C GLN A 162 -6.35 15.35 -12.63
N LEU A 163 -5.17 15.78 -12.16
CA LEU A 163 -3.97 15.89 -13.01
C LEU A 163 -3.58 14.54 -13.64
N MET A 164 -3.72 13.43 -12.91
CA MET A 164 -3.46 12.08 -13.41
C MET A 164 -4.50 11.69 -14.48
N HIS A 165 -5.77 12.01 -14.26
CA HIS A 165 -6.85 11.71 -15.21
C HIS A 165 -6.69 12.48 -16.51
N ASP A 166 -6.42 13.78 -16.44
CA ASP A 166 -6.18 14.61 -17.64
C ASP A 166 -4.99 14.07 -18.45
N PHE A 167 -3.91 13.66 -17.76
CA PHE A 167 -2.74 13.10 -18.42
C PHE A 167 -3.03 11.76 -19.10
N MET A 168 -3.70 10.83 -18.42
CA MET A 168 -3.98 9.51 -19.01
C MET A 168 -4.91 9.63 -20.23
N GLU A 169 -5.92 10.49 -20.17
CA GLU A 169 -6.83 10.74 -21.31
C GLU A 169 -6.09 11.31 -22.53
N GLN A 170 -5.21 12.29 -22.33
CA GLN A 170 -4.35 12.84 -23.37
C GLN A 170 -3.46 11.79 -24.04
N LYS A 171 -3.11 10.73 -23.29
CA LYS A 171 -2.30 9.60 -23.75
C LYS A 171 -3.12 8.46 -24.37
N GLY A 172 -4.44 8.60 -24.45
CA GLY A 172 -5.34 7.61 -25.04
C GLY A 172 -5.68 6.45 -24.11
N TYR A 173 -5.59 6.67 -22.81
CA TYR A 173 -6.02 5.71 -21.78
C TYR A 173 -7.31 6.15 -21.11
N GLU A 174 -7.97 5.22 -20.45
CA GLU A 174 -9.12 5.45 -19.58
C GLU A 174 -8.94 4.74 -18.25
N LEU A 175 -9.65 5.22 -17.24
CA LEU A 175 -9.64 4.65 -15.90
C LEU A 175 -10.18 3.22 -15.92
N ASP A 176 -9.53 2.31 -15.17
CA ASP A 176 -9.91 0.90 -15.06
C ASP A 176 -10.03 0.46 -13.60
N ILE A 177 -10.56 1.34 -12.75
CA ILE A 177 -10.91 0.99 -11.36
C ILE A 177 -12.08 0.01 -11.38
N THR A 178 -11.91 -1.13 -10.71
CA THR A 178 -12.87 -2.22 -10.60
C THR A 178 -12.84 -2.79 -9.17
N ASP A 179 -13.63 -3.81 -8.88
CA ASP A 179 -13.57 -4.59 -7.64
C ASP A 179 -12.22 -5.30 -7.40
N LYS A 180 -11.40 -5.43 -8.45
CA LYS A 180 -10.08 -6.09 -8.41
C LYS A 180 -8.90 -5.15 -8.61
N ARG A 181 -9.14 -3.95 -9.11
CA ARG A 181 -8.13 -2.94 -9.41
C ARG A 181 -8.56 -1.64 -8.79
N LEU A 182 -7.94 -1.28 -7.67
CA LEU A 182 -8.42 -0.25 -6.75
C LEU A 182 -7.57 1.02 -6.84
N HIS A 183 -8.07 2.11 -6.29
CA HIS A 183 -7.26 3.28 -5.94
C HIS A 183 -6.19 2.87 -4.94
N HIS A 184 -4.94 3.23 -5.19
CA HIS A 184 -3.78 2.81 -4.41
C HIS A 184 -2.98 4.02 -3.93
N GLU A 185 -2.68 4.05 -2.65
CA GLU A 185 -1.85 5.06 -1.98
C GLU A 185 -0.63 4.41 -1.32
N ILE A 186 0.55 5.01 -1.49
CA ILE A 186 1.80 4.57 -0.86
C ILE A 186 2.33 5.70 0.02
N TYR A 187 2.37 5.49 1.34
CA TYR A 187 2.68 6.53 2.32
C TYR A 187 4.19 6.61 2.58
N LEU A 188 4.85 7.62 2.00
CA LEU A 188 6.30 7.80 2.13
C LEU A 188 6.70 8.62 3.36
N SER A 189 5.75 9.32 3.96
CA SER A 189 5.93 10.13 5.16
C SER A 189 5.17 9.54 6.34
N ASP A 190 5.73 9.67 7.54
CA ASP A 190 5.01 9.37 8.79
C ASP A 190 4.13 10.56 9.16
N ALA A 191 2.81 10.46 8.98
CA ALA A 191 1.85 11.52 9.26
C ALA A 191 1.85 12.00 10.72
N ARG A 192 2.35 11.18 11.66
CA ARG A 192 2.49 11.56 13.07
C ARG A 192 3.64 12.54 13.33
N LYS A 193 4.58 12.66 12.38
CA LYS A 193 5.83 13.42 12.52
C LYS A 193 6.03 14.48 11.44
N THR A 194 5.26 14.42 10.38
CA THR A 194 5.40 15.28 9.19
C THR A 194 4.21 16.22 9.15
N ALA A 195 4.47 17.50 8.98
CA ALA A 195 3.43 18.51 8.82
C ALA A 195 2.59 18.19 7.55
N PRO A 196 1.25 18.38 7.58
CA PRO A 196 0.35 17.96 6.50
C PRO A 196 0.79 18.43 5.11
N GLU A 197 1.23 19.67 4.97
CA GLU A 197 1.67 20.25 3.70
C GLU A 197 2.98 19.66 3.15
N LYS A 198 3.66 18.81 3.92
CA LYS A 198 4.92 18.12 3.55
C LYS A 198 4.76 16.61 3.43
N LEU A 199 3.56 16.09 3.65
CA LEU A 199 3.29 14.68 3.45
C LEU A 199 3.56 14.31 2.00
N ARG A 200 4.04 13.09 1.80
CA ARG A 200 4.36 12.54 0.47
C ARG A 200 3.66 11.22 0.31
N THR A 201 2.77 11.16 -0.67
CA THR A 201 2.01 9.97 -1.03
C THR A 201 2.19 9.69 -2.52
N VAL A 202 2.47 8.46 -2.90
CA VAL A 202 2.30 8.06 -4.30
C VAL A 202 0.85 7.66 -4.49
N ILE A 203 0.15 8.35 -5.38
CA ILE A 203 -1.19 7.96 -5.81
C ILE A 203 -1.07 7.18 -7.11
N ARG A 204 -1.80 6.07 -7.22
CA ARG A 204 -1.79 5.20 -8.38
C ARG A 204 -3.18 4.72 -8.73
N HIS A 205 -3.54 4.85 -10.00
CA HIS A 205 -4.80 4.37 -10.54
C HIS A 205 -4.58 3.38 -11.67
N PRO A 206 -5.30 2.27 -11.69
CA PRO A 206 -5.28 1.33 -12.81
C PRO A 206 -5.92 1.98 -14.04
N ILE A 207 -5.31 1.73 -15.19
CA ILE A 207 -5.77 2.25 -16.48
C ILE A 207 -5.76 1.15 -17.54
N LYS A 208 -6.50 1.37 -18.62
CA LYS A 208 -6.47 0.56 -19.84
C LYS A 208 -6.46 1.43 -21.09
N VAL A 209 -6.12 0.86 -22.23
CA VAL A 209 -6.18 1.56 -23.51
C VAL A 209 -7.63 1.86 -23.86
N LYS A 210 -7.94 3.10 -24.22
CA LYS A 210 -9.29 3.54 -24.56
C LYS A 210 -9.83 2.77 -25.77
N GLY A 211 -11.03 2.21 -25.62
CA GLY A 211 -11.71 1.49 -26.71
C GLY A 211 -11.25 0.05 -26.92
N ARG A 212 -10.58 -0.57 -25.98
CA ARG A 212 -10.29 -2.02 -25.97
C ARG A 212 -11.02 -2.75 -24.87
#